data_aceab105f5cc1628338327aef0ddfd4a
#
_entry.id   aceab105f5cc1628338327aef0ddfd4a
#
_cell.length_a   1.000
_cell.length_b   1.000
_cell.length_c   1.000
_cell.angle_alpha   90.00
_cell.angle_beta   90.00
_cell.angle_gamma   90.00
#
_symmetry.space_group_name_H-M   'P 1'
#
loop_
_entity.id
_entity.type
_entity.pdbx_description
1 polymer ?
#
loop_
_entity_poly.entity_id
_entity_poly.type
_entity_poly.pdbx_seq_one_letter_code
_entity_poly.pdbx_strand_id
1 'polypeptide(L)'
;MKVPRRQFLHLAAGAAALPVASRFAFAQAYPMRPVHVIVGFTPGGTPDILARLMGQWLLERQGQQFVVENRPGAGGNIGTEVVVRAPADGYTLLLAGSPNAINATLYDKLSFNFIRDVAPVAGIIRTPLVMVVHQSFPANTVPEFIAYAKANPRKVNMASPGSGTMPHVSGELFKMMAGVDMVHVPYRGGSQLITDLIAGQVQVSFFWAGCGNRAHQERQAACARGNHRDPLGRATRHPDCGRFCAGI
;
A
#
# COMPACT_ATOMS: atom_id res chain seq x y z
N MET A 1 -18.00 -70.38 -8.13
CA MET A 1 -17.31 -69.94 -9.36
C MET A 1 -15.81 -70.08 -9.14
N LYS A 2 -15.13 -70.96 -9.87
CA LYS A 2 -13.67 -71.16 -9.77
C LYS A 2 -13.02 -70.29 -10.83
N VAL A 3 -12.34 -69.20 -10.41
CA VAL A 3 -11.57 -68.35 -11.33
C VAL A 3 -10.33 -69.16 -11.81
N PRO A 4 -10.10 -69.32 -13.14
CA PRO A 4 -8.96 -70.06 -13.64
C PRO A 4 -7.65 -69.36 -13.26
N ARG A 5 -6.63 -70.13 -12.84
CA ARG A 5 -5.33 -69.59 -12.34
C ARG A 5 -4.68 -68.58 -13.23
N ARG A 6 -4.85 -68.63 -14.56
CA ARG A 6 -4.35 -67.62 -15.50
C ARG A 6 -5.01 -66.24 -15.33
N GLN A 7 -6.30 -66.16 -15.10
CA GLN A 7 -7.00 -64.89 -14.88
C GLN A 7 -6.64 -64.24 -13.54
N PHE A 8 -6.37 -65.05 -12.51
CA PHE A 8 -5.90 -64.57 -11.21
C PHE A 8 -4.50 -63.94 -11.31
N LEU A 9 -3.58 -64.54 -12.09
CA LEU A 9 -2.23 -64.01 -12.32
C LEU A 9 -2.25 -62.69 -13.12
N HIS A 10 -3.15 -62.54 -14.09
CA HIS A 10 -3.31 -61.25 -14.82
C HIS A 10 -3.93 -60.18 -13.96
N LEU A 11 -4.87 -60.49 -13.08
CA LEU A 11 -5.44 -59.55 -12.12
C LEU A 11 -4.41 -59.12 -11.05
N ALA A 12 -3.61 -60.05 -10.56
CA ALA A 12 -2.54 -59.77 -9.59
C ALA A 12 -1.42 -58.91 -10.20
N ALA A 13 -1.03 -59.13 -11.46
CA ALA A 13 -0.05 -58.33 -12.18
C ALA A 13 -0.59 -56.88 -12.47
N GLY A 14 -1.86 -56.74 -12.78
CA GLY A 14 -2.51 -55.45 -12.98
C GLY A 14 -2.62 -54.63 -11.67
N ALA A 15 -2.91 -55.27 -10.56
CA ALA A 15 -2.98 -54.63 -9.25
C ALA A 15 -1.60 -54.19 -8.71
N ALA A 16 -0.52 -54.87 -9.07
CA ALA A 16 0.84 -54.52 -8.68
C ALA A 16 1.41 -53.33 -9.50
N ALA A 17 0.85 -53.02 -10.66
CA ALA A 17 1.28 -51.91 -11.51
C ALA A 17 0.68 -50.52 -11.08
N LEU A 18 -0.42 -50.51 -10.32
CA LEU A 18 -1.10 -49.28 -9.87
C LEU A 18 -0.24 -48.35 -8.95
N PRO A 19 0.58 -48.87 -8.00
CA PRO A 19 1.40 -48.00 -7.15
C PRO A 19 2.61 -47.37 -7.87
N VAL A 20 3.01 -47.90 -9.04
CA VAL A 20 4.15 -47.37 -9.80
C VAL A 20 3.75 -46.14 -10.62
N ALA A 21 2.52 -46.06 -11.10
CA ALA A 21 2.01 -44.90 -11.86
C ALA A 21 1.80 -43.65 -10.99
N SER A 22 1.55 -43.80 -9.69
CA SER A 22 1.34 -42.71 -8.75
C SER A 22 2.63 -41.95 -8.35
N ARG A 23 3.81 -42.46 -8.67
CA ARG A 23 5.10 -41.80 -8.35
C ARG A 23 5.56 -40.77 -9.33
N PHE A 24 4.84 -40.53 -10.43
CA PHE A 24 5.19 -39.53 -11.44
C PHE A 24 4.34 -38.26 -11.38
N ALA A 25 3.60 -38.03 -10.30
CA ALA A 25 3.06 -36.70 -10.02
C ALA A 25 4.22 -35.81 -9.55
N PHE A 26 5.09 -35.40 -10.47
CA PHE A 26 6.01 -34.30 -10.23
C PHE A 26 5.14 -33.05 -9.98
N ALA A 27 5.08 -32.62 -8.74
CA ALA A 27 4.59 -31.27 -8.46
C ALA A 27 5.45 -30.31 -9.31
N GLN A 28 4.84 -29.67 -10.28
CA GLN A 28 5.54 -28.69 -11.11
C GLN A 28 6.17 -27.66 -10.17
N ALA A 29 7.50 -27.51 -10.27
CA ALA A 29 8.20 -26.49 -9.48
C ALA A 29 7.61 -25.12 -9.83
N TYR A 30 7.11 -24.41 -8.84
CA TYR A 30 6.62 -23.05 -8.98
C TYR A 30 7.64 -22.09 -8.35
N PRO A 31 7.95 -20.97 -9.01
CA PRO A 31 7.54 -20.54 -10.37
C PRO A 31 8.50 -21.07 -11.46
N MET A 32 7.97 -21.42 -12.66
CA MET A 32 8.76 -21.83 -13.83
C MET A 32 8.93 -20.71 -14.86
N ARG A 33 8.22 -19.61 -14.70
CA ARG A 33 8.25 -18.42 -15.57
C ARG A 33 8.10 -17.16 -14.71
N PRO A 34 8.38 -15.97 -15.27
CA PRO A 34 8.21 -14.73 -14.52
C PRO A 34 6.80 -14.57 -13.95
N VAL A 35 6.74 -14.03 -12.72
CA VAL A 35 5.50 -13.72 -12.01
C VAL A 35 5.26 -12.23 -12.07
N HIS A 36 4.06 -11.80 -12.45
CA HIS A 36 3.67 -10.40 -12.51
C HIS A 36 3.08 -9.96 -11.16
N VAL A 37 3.59 -8.86 -10.62
CA VAL A 37 3.09 -8.25 -9.38
C VAL A 37 2.44 -6.92 -9.74
N ILE A 38 1.12 -6.88 -9.72
CA ILE A 38 0.33 -5.69 -10.05
C ILE A 38 0.23 -4.79 -8.83
N VAL A 39 0.56 -3.52 -9.03
CA VAL A 39 0.47 -2.46 -8.01
C VAL A 39 -0.53 -1.40 -8.47
N GLY A 40 -1.64 -1.22 -7.73
CA GLY A 40 -2.73 -0.30 -8.09
C GLY A 40 -2.42 1.19 -7.89
N PHE A 41 -1.15 1.56 -7.70
CA PHE A 41 -0.70 2.93 -7.42
C PHE A 41 0.48 3.33 -8.30
N THR A 42 0.75 4.64 -8.36
CA THR A 42 1.87 5.21 -9.13
C THR A 42 3.22 4.72 -8.61
N PRO A 43 4.23 4.62 -9.50
CA PRO A 43 5.60 4.29 -9.11
C PRO A 43 6.16 5.24 -8.04
N GLY A 44 7.09 4.75 -7.22
CA GLY A 44 7.77 5.52 -6.16
C GLY A 44 6.97 5.68 -4.86
N GLY A 45 5.72 5.24 -4.81
CA GLY A 45 4.95 5.17 -3.56
C GLY A 45 5.33 3.95 -2.71
N THR A 46 4.90 3.93 -1.44
CA THR A 46 5.17 2.81 -0.52
C THR A 46 4.79 1.43 -1.10
N PRO A 47 3.61 1.25 -1.75
CA PRO A 47 3.28 -0.04 -2.34
C PRO A 47 4.26 -0.48 -3.44
N ASP A 48 4.69 0.45 -4.29
CA ASP A 48 5.64 0.15 -5.37
C ASP A 48 7.02 -0.26 -4.83
N ILE A 49 7.52 0.47 -3.84
CA ILE A 49 8.80 0.16 -3.18
C ILE A 49 8.75 -1.22 -2.53
N LEU A 50 7.67 -1.54 -1.81
CA LEU A 50 7.48 -2.84 -1.19
C LEU A 50 7.41 -3.97 -2.22
N ALA A 51 6.66 -3.77 -3.32
CA ALA A 51 6.57 -4.76 -4.39
C ALA A 51 7.95 -5.07 -5.00
N ARG A 52 8.76 -4.03 -5.25
CA ARG A 52 10.11 -4.20 -5.82
C ARG A 52 11.07 -4.88 -4.84
N LEU A 53 11.05 -4.50 -3.56
CA LEU A 53 11.86 -5.17 -2.54
C LEU A 53 11.50 -6.64 -2.38
N MET A 54 10.19 -6.94 -2.33
CA MET A 54 9.72 -8.33 -2.26
C MET A 54 10.03 -9.10 -3.53
N GLY A 55 9.90 -8.46 -4.71
CA GLY A 55 10.21 -9.08 -5.99
C GLY A 55 11.69 -9.47 -6.10
N GLN A 56 12.60 -8.59 -5.64
CA GLN A 56 14.03 -8.89 -5.58
C GLN A 56 14.33 -10.05 -4.61
N TRP A 57 13.76 -10.00 -3.40
CA TRP A 57 13.96 -11.05 -2.41
C TRP A 57 13.43 -12.42 -2.87
N LEU A 58 12.30 -12.43 -3.59
CA LEU A 58 11.72 -13.65 -4.17
C LEU A 58 12.57 -14.16 -5.34
N LEU A 59 13.10 -13.28 -6.20
CA LEU A 59 14.03 -13.64 -7.27
C LEU A 59 15.24 -14.42 -6.72
N GLU A 60 15.86 -13.91 -5.66
CA GLU A 60 17.04 -14.54 -5.02
C GLU A 60 16.73 -15.94 -4.46
N ARG A 61 15.48 -16.20 -4.04
CA ARG A 61 15.07 -17.46 -3.42
C ARG A 61 14.43 -18.45 -4.38
N GLN A 62 13.69 -17.96 -5.36
CA GLN A 62 12.91 -18.79 -6.28
C GLN A 62 13.56 -18.93 -7.66
N GLY A 63 14.58 -18.11 -7.96
CA GLY A 63 15.29 -18.15 -9.24
C GLY A 63 14.49 -17.61 -10.43
N GLN A 64 13.29 -17.06 -10.21
CA GLN A 64 12.44 -16.49 -11.25
C GLN A 64 12.13 -15.04 -10.97
N GLN A 65 11.98 -14.22 -12.04
CA GLN A 65 11.69 -12.81 -11.90
C GLN A 65 10.27 -12.55 -11.41
N PHE A 66 10.12 -11.57 -10.51
CA PHE A 66 8.85 -10.97 -10.10
C PHE A 66 8.78 -9.56 -10.69
N VAL A 67 8.04 -9.44 -11.80
CA VAL A 67 7.93 -8.22 -12.60
C VAL A 67 6.86 -7.32 -12.00
N VAL A 68 7.26 -6.14 -11.51
CA VAL A 68 6.32 -5.17 -10.91
C VAL A 68 5.72 -4.28 -11.99
N GLU A 69 4.39 -4.26 -12.07
CA GLU A 69 3.62 -3.42 -12.99
C GLU A 69 2.70 -2.47 -12.23
N ASN A 70 2.86 -1.17 -12.48
CA ASN A 70 2.00 -0.16 -11.88
C ASN A 70 0.76 0.08 -12.77
N ARG A 71 -0.45 -0.12 -12.20
CA ARG A 71 -1.76 0.10 -12.85
C ARG A 71 -2.61 1.03 -11.99
N PRO A 72 -2.28 2.33 -11.93
CA PRO A 72 -2.93 3.28 -11.04
C PRO A 72 -4.33 3.65 -11.56
N GLY A 73 -5.19 4.07 -10.61
CA GLY A 73 -6.50 4.65 -10.91
C GLY A 73 -7.63 4.05 -10.08
N ALA A 74 -8.69 4.82 -9.90
CA ALA A 74 -9.89 4.47 -9.13
C ALA A 74 -9.57 3.87 -7.74
N GLY A 75 -8.62 4.49 -6.99
CA GLY A 75 -8.22 3.99 -5.67
C GLY A 75 -7.57 2.60 -5.67
N GLY A 76 -6.99 2.17 -6.80
CA GLY A 76 -6.38 0.85 -6.98
C GLY A 76 -7.29 -0.18 -7.65
N ASN A 77 -8.54 0.16 -7.93
CA ASN A 77 -9.51 -0.78 -8.52
C ASN A 77 -9.10 -1.24 -9.92
N ILE A 78 -8.46 -0.36 -10.74
CA ILE A 78 -7.99 -0.73 -12.08
C ILE A 78 -6.96 -1.86 -11.99
N GLY A 79 -5.97 -1.75 -11.10
CA GLY A 79 -5.00 -2.81 -10.88
C GLY A 79 -5.62 -4.10 -10.33
N THR A 80 -6.59 -3.98 -9.43
CA THR A 80 -7.30 -5.13 -8.87
C THR A 80 -8.08 -5.89 -9.95
N GLU A 81 -8.77 -5.17 -10.83
CA GLU A 81 -9.53 -5.78 -11.93
C GLU A 81 -8.65 -6.57 -12.90
N VAL A 82 -7.44 -6.10 -13.18
CA VAL A 82 -6.45 -6.83 -14.00
C VAL A 82 -6.15 -8.20 -13.37
N VAL A 83 -5.95 -8.25 -12.05
CA VAL A 83 -5.63 -9.51 -11.36
C VAL A 83 -6.84 -10.44 -11.29
N VAL A 84 -8.03 -9.91 -10.99
CA VAL A 84 -9.27 -10.70 -10.93
C VAL A 84 -9.59 -11.36 -12.29
N ARG A 85 -9.25 -10.70 -13.40
CA ARG A 85 -9.45 -11.24 -14.76
C ARG A 85 -8.34 -12.17 -15.24
N ALA A 86 -7.21 -12.20 -14.53
CA ALA A 86 -6.09 -13.09 -14.88
C ALA A 86 -6.38 -14.54 -14.49
N PRO A 87 -5.72 -15.52 -15.12
CA PRO A 87 -5.77 -16.91 -14.67
C PRO A 87 -5.35 -17.06 -13.20
N ALA A 88 -6.08 -17.89 -12.44
CA ALA A 88 -5.78 -18.16 -11.03
C ALA A 88 -4.66 -19.22 -10.88
N ASP A 89 -3.55 -19.03 -11.58
CA ASP A 89 -2.41 -19.94 -11.64
C ASP A 89 -1.19 -19.50 -10.79
N GLY A 90 -1.36 -18.39 -10.05
CA GLY A 90 -0.31 -17.82 -9.20
C GLY A 90 0.72 -16.96 -9.92
N TYR A 91 0.63 -16.78 -11.25
CA TYR A 91 1.59 -15.97 -12.00
C TYR A 91 1.19 -14.50 -12.14
N THR A 92 0.01 -14.13 -11.66
CA THR A 92 -0.43 -12.73 -11.55
C THR A 92 -0.85 -12.47 -10.12
N LEU A 93 -0.08 -11.67 -9.42
CA LEU A 93 -0.27 -11.33 -8.00
C LEU A 93 -0.69 -9.88 -7.87
N LEU A 94 -1.51 -9.58 -6.86
CA LEU A 94 -1.86 -8.21 -6.47
C LEU A 94 -1.09 -7.83 -5.21
N LEU A 95 -0.38 -6.71 -5.22
CA LEU A 95 -0.02 -6.05 -3.99
C LEU A 95 -1.26 -5.32 -3.45
N ALA A 96 -2.02 -6.02 -2.63
CA ALA A 96 -3.23 -5.49 -2.02
C ALA A 96 -2.93 -4.60 -0.82
N GLY A 97 -3.83 -3.68 -0.56
CA GLY A 97 -3.82 -2.82 0.62
C GLY A 97 -5.22 -2.55 1.13
N SER A 98 -5.31 -1.76 2.20
CA SER A 98 -6.58 -1.35 2.79
C SER A 98 -7.58 -0.76 1.78
N PRO A 99 -7.16 0.01 0.74
CA PRO A 99 -8.09 0.54 -0.24
C PRO A 99 -8.93 -0.53 -0.93
N ASN A 100 -8.36 -1.70 -1.19
CA ASN A 100 -9.08 -2.79 -1.85
C ASN A 100 -10.28 -3.28 -1.04
N ALA A 101 -10.14 -3.35 0.29
CA ALA A 101 -11.25 -3.70 1.19
C ALA A 101 -12.25 -2.55 1.35
N ILE A 102 -11.77 -1.31 1.49
CA ILE A 102 -12.60 -0.11 1.65
C ILE A 102 -13.44 0.15 0.39
N ASN A 103 -12.84 -0.02 -0.78
CA ASN A 103 -13.49 0.21 -2.05
C ASN A 103 -14.69 -0.73 -2.29
N ALA A 104 -14.71 -1.91 -1.67
CA ALA A 104 -15.84 -2.83 -1.73
C ALA A 104 -17.15 -2.20 -1.21
N THR A 105 -17.05 -1.21 -0.32
CA THR A 105 -18.20 -0.48 0.23
C THR A 105 -18.31 0.96 -0.27
N LEU A 106 -17.20 1.54 -0.75
CA LEU A 106 -17.15 2.92 -1.21
C LEU A 106 -17.65 3.10 -2.65
N TYR A 107 -17.47 2.09 -3.50
CA TYR A 107 -17.86 2.12 -4.90
C TYR A 107 -19.09 1.23 -5.13
N ASP A 108 -20.21 1.83 -5.54
CA ASP A 108 -21.49 1.12 -5.75
C ASP A 108 -21.44 0.11 -6.91
N LYS A 109 -20.55 0.31 -7.86
CA LYS A 109 -20.48 -0.49 -9.10
C LYS A 109 -19.05 -0.97 -9.35
N LEU A 110 -18.63 -2.03 -8.66
CA LEU A 110 -17.41 -2.76 -8.97
C LEU A 110 -17.74 -3.98 -9.83
N SER A 111 -16.92 -4.25 -10.86
CA SER A 111 -17.02 -5.44 -11.73
C SER A 111 -16.54 -6.73 -11.04
N PHE A 112 -16.06 -6.64 -9.80
CA PHE A 112 -15.50 -7.74 -9.00
C PHE A 112 -15.87 -7.61 -7.53
N ASN A 113 -15.74 -8.70 -6.78
CA ASN A 113 -15.82 -8.71 -5.32
C ASN A 113 -14.45 -9.08 -4.76
N PHE A 114 -13.76 -8.11 -4.15
CA PHE A 114 -12.38 -8.29 -3.67
C PHE A 114 -12.22 -9.48 -2.70
N ILE A 115 -13.17 -9.66 -1.78
CA ILE A 115 -13.09 -10.71 -0.75
C ILE A 115 -13.31 -12.11 -1.35
N ARG A 116 -14.19 -12.21 -2.36
CA ARG A 116 -14.53 -13.49 -3.01
C ARG A 116 -13.55 -13.85 -4.11
N ASP A 117 -13.11 -12.87 -4.90
CA ASP A 117 -12.43 -13.09 -6.17
C ASP A 117 -10.88 -13.05 -6.05
N VAL A 118 -10.35 -12.67 -4.86
CA VAL A 118 -8.91 -12.60 -4.60
C VAL A 118 -8.54 -13.48 -3.42
N ALA A 119 -7.66 -14.46 -3.65
CA ALA A 119 -7.14 -15.33 -2.60
C ALA A 119 -5.95 -14.65 -1.88
N PRO A 120 -5.95 -14.53 -0.53
CA PRO A 120 -4.82 -13.99 0.21
C PRO A 120 -3.63 -14.97 0.18
N VAL A 121 -2.42 -14.43 -0.07
CA VAL A 121 -1.17 -15.21 -0.10
C VAL A 121 -0.36 -14.98 1.16
N ALA A 122 -0.02 -13.72 1.46
CA ALA A 122 0.79 -13.38 2.63
C ALA A 122 0.55 -11.93 3.08
N GLY A 123 0.70 -11.66 4.38
CA GLY A 123 0.80 -10.31 4.92
C GLY A 123 2.24 -9.82 4.85
N ILE A 124 2.45 -8.65 4.22
CA ILE A 124 3.79 -8.11 4.00
C ILE A 124 4.17 -7.10 5.09
N ILE A 125 3.27 -6.17 5.43
CA ILE A 125 3.57 -5.09 6.36
C ILE A 125 2.35 -4.68 7.18
N ARG A 126 2.60 -4.22 8.39
CA ARG A 126 1.66 -3.44 9.22
C ARG A 126 2.29 -2.11 9.53
N THR A 127 1.59 -1.03 9.25
CA THR A 127 2.11 0.33 9.47
C THR A 127 1.02 1.18 10.11
N PRO A 128 1.29 1.82 11.26
CA PRO A 128 0.38 2.78 11.84
C PRO A 128 0.32 4.04 10.99
N LEU A 129 -0.78 4.77 11.07
CA LEU A 129 -0.93 6.10 10.50
C LEU A 129 -0.53 7.15 11.53
N VAL A 130 0.06 8.23 11.05
CA VAL A 130 0.38 9.42 11.83
C VAL A 130 -0.28 10.64 11.18
N MET A 131 -0.81 11.52 12.00
CA MET A 131 -1.30 12.82 11.55
C MET A 131 -0.12 13.75 11.33
N VAL A 132 0.00 14.28 10.13
CA VAL A 132 1.06 15.22 9.74
C VAL A 132 0.41 16.55 9.39
N VAL A 133 0.89 17.63 10.01
CA VAL A 133 0.38 19.00 9.84
C VAL A 133 1.49 19.87 9.28
N HIS A 134 1.13 20.81 8.39
CA HIS A 134 2.09 21.79 7.87
C HIS A 134 2.66 22.65 9.01
N GLN A 135 3.96 22.95 8.95
CA GLN A 135 4.69 23.61 10.04
C GLN A 135 4.18 25.01 10.41
N SER A 136 3.64 25.76 9.45
CA SER A 136 3.09 27.10 9.71
C SER A 136 1.66 27.04 10.26
N PHE A 137 1.10 25.83 10.44
CA PHE A 137 -0.24 25.71 11.01
C PHE A 137 -0.22 26.15 12.48
N PRO A 138 -1.18 26.98 12.92
CA PRO A 138 -1.15 27.59 14.27
C PRO A 138 -1.65 26.62 15.35
N ALA A 139 -1.12 25.39 15.38
CA ALA A 139 -1.38 24.39 16.42
C ALA A 139 -0.17 23.49 16.59
N ASN A 140 0.18 23.20 17.82
CA ASN A 140 1.32 22.37 18.20
C ASN A 140 0.90 21.02 18.80
N THR A 141 -0.35 20.86 19.11
CA THR A 141 -0.94 19.65 19.69
C THR A 141 -2.25 19.30 19.01
N VAL A 142 -2.69 18.05 19.13
CA VAL A 142 -3.99 17.62 18.57
C VAL A 142 -5.16 18.41 19.18
N PRO A 143 -5.24 18.67 20.48
CA PRO A 143 -6.28 19.53 21.05
C PRO A 143 -6.30 20.95 20.45
N GLU A 144 -5.13 21.58 20.25
CA GLU A 144 -5.03 22.90 19.63
C GLU A 144 -5.48 22.86 18.17
N PHE A 145 -5.12 21.81 17.43
CA PHE A 145 -5.58 21.59 16.07
C PHE A 145 -7.11 21.48 16.01
N ILE A 146 -7.71 20.70 16.88
CA ILE A 146 -9.17 20.55 16.98
C ILE A 146 -9.84 21.89 17.30
N ALA A 147 -9.30 22.64 18.25
CA ALA A 147 -9.82 23.96 18.62
C ALA A 147 -9.77 24.92 17.43
N TYR A 148 -8.65 24.97 16.72
CA TYR A 148 -8.49 25.81 15.53
C TYR A 148 -9.47 25.40 14.42
N ALA A 149 -9.57 24.09 14.11
CA ALA A 149 -10.42 23.59 13.05
C ALA A 149 -11.92 23.85 13.35
N LYS A 150 -12.35 23.75 14.61
CA LYS A 150 -13.71 24.14 15.05
C LYS A 150 -13.99 25.62 14.89
N ALA A 151 -13.01 26.47 15.20
CA ALA A 151 -13.15 27.92 15.05
C ALA A 151 -13.10 28.37 13.56
N ASN A 152 -12.57 27.54 12.67
CA ASN A 152 -12.36 27.83 11.25
C ASN A 152 -12.92 26.72 10.34
N PRO A 153 -14.25 26.48 10.32
CA PRO A 153 -14.84 25.42 9.52
C PRO A 153 -14.51 25.62 8.04
N ARG A 154 -14.19 24.50 7.36
CA ARG A 154 -13.84 24.42 5.94
C ARG A 154 -12.59 25.22 5.50
N LYS A 155 -11.80 25.74 6.43
CA LYS A 155 -10.53 26.44 6.10
C LYS A 155 -9.31 25.53 6.18
N VAL A 156 -9.45 24.32 6.69
CA VAL A 156 -8.39 23.31 6.75
C VAL A 156 -8.57 22.33 5.61
N ASN A 157 -7.59 22.26 4.72
CA ASN A 157 -7.54 21.27 3.65
C ASN A 157 -6.84 20.01 4.13
N MET A 158 -7.57 18.90 4.15
CA MET A 158 -7.07 17.58 4.49
C MET A 158 -6.74 16.80 3.21
N ALA A 159 -5.47 16.51 2.99
CA ALA A 159 -5.02 15.80 1.81
C ALA A 159 -5.01 14.27 2.00
N SER A 160 -5.31 13.53 0.94
CA SER A 160 -5.13 12.08 0.88
C SER A 160 -4.54 11.63 -0.45
N PRO A 161 -3.86 10.47 -0.52
CA PRO A 161 -3.34 9.93 -1.80
C PRO A 161 -4.43 9.34 -2.70
N GLY A 162 -5.69 9.59 -2.38
CA GLY A 162 -6.86 9.21 -3.17
C GLY A 162 -8.06 8.84 -2.30
N SER A 163 -9.26 8.99 -2.88
CA SER A 163 -10.50 8.57 -2.22
C SER A 163 -10.49 7.04 -1.96
N GLY A 164 -10.98 6.61 -0.81
CA GLY A 164 -10.98 5.20 -0.39
C GLY A 164 -9.64 4.70 0.16
N THR A 165 -8.59 5.53 0.23
CA THR A 165 -7.34 5.15 0.89
C THR A 165 -7.45 5.25 2.41
N MET A 166 -6.62 4.52 3.16
CA MET A 166 -6.60 4.62 4.64
C MET A 166 -6.40 6.06 5.14
N PRO A 167 -5.47 6.87 4.56
CA PRO A 167 -5.38 8.28 4.93
C PRO A 167 -6.68 9.07 4.78
N HIS A 168 -7.45 8.81 3.71
CA HIS A 168 -8.76 9.44 3.53
C HIS A 168 -9.74 9.01 4.63
N VAL A 169 -9.94 7.70 4.80
CA VAL A 169 -10.91 7.15 5.77
C VAL A 169 -10.54 7.55 7.20
N SER A 170 -9.25 7.55 7.54
CA SER A 170 -8.79 7.98 8.88
C SER A 170 -9.04 9.47 9.11
N GLY A 171 -8.88 10.29 8.08
CA GLY A 171 -9.20 11.71 8.14
C GLY A 171 -10.71 11.97 8.31
N GLU A 172 -11.55 11.25 7.59
CA GLU A 172 -13.02 11.34 7.75
C GLU A 172 -13.46 10.84 9.14
N LEU A 173 -12.86 9.76 9.64
CA LEU A 173 -13.10 9.29 11.00
C LEU A 173 -12.68 10.35 12.04
N PHE A 174 -11.51 10.97 11.85
CA PHE A 174 -11.06 12.06 12.72
C PHE A 174 -12.04 13.24 12.69
N LYS A 175 -12.51 13.67 11.52
CA LYS A 175 -13.51 14.72 11.38
C LYS A 175 -14.77 14.39 12.19
N MET A 176 -15.26 13.18 12.06
CA MET A 176 -16.47 12.71 12.77
C MET A 176 -16.26 12.68 14.29
N MET A 177 -15.16 12.10 14.76
CA MET A 177 -14.88 11.96 16.19
C MET A 177 -14.58 13.30 16.88
N ALA A 178 -13.86 14.19 16.21
CA ALA A 178 -13.48 15.49 16.74
C ALA A 178 -14.56 16.58 16.54
N GLY A 179 -15.56 16.33 15.70
CA GLY A 179 -16.61 17.30 15.33
C GLY A 179 -16.02 18.51 14.60
N VAL A 180 -15.11 18.28 13.63
CA VAL A 180 -14.45 19.34 12.84
C VAL A 180 -14.83 19.22 11.37
N ASP A 181 -14.97 20.37 10.68
CA ASP A 181 -15.25 20.43 9.26
C ASP A 181 -14.00 20.81 8.49
N MET A 182 -13.42 19.85 7.78
CA MET A 182 -12.24 20.01 6.92
C MET A 182 -12.58 19.64 5.48
N VAL A 183 -11.96 20.31 4.52
CA VAL A 183 -12.13 20.03 3.08
C VAL A 183 -11.20 18.90 2.69
N HIS A 184 -11.73 17.82 2.13
CA HIS A 184 -10.92 16.73 1.59
C HIS A 184 -10.38 17.07 0.20
N VAL A 185 -9.06 16.94 0.00
CA VAL A 185 -8.35 17.13 -1.26
C VAL A 185 -7.69 15.81 -1.68
N PRO A 186 -8.29 15.07 -2.63
CA PRO A 186 -7.72 13.80 -3.10
C PRO A 186 -6.63 14.03 -4.14
N TYR A 187 -5.50 13.34 -3.98
CA TYR A 187 -4.39 13.26 -4.93
C TYR A 187 -4.38 11.91 -5.66
N ARG A 188 -3.67 11.81 -6.78
CA ARG A 188 -3.49 10.53 -7.51
C ARG A 188 -2.34 9.67 -6.97
N GLY A 189 -1.79 10.03 -5.81
CA GLY A 189 -0.67 9.33 -5.15
C GLY A 189 -0.04 10.18 -4.06
N GLY A 190 0.97 9.63 -3.38
CA GLY A 190 1.60 10.29 -2.23
C GLY A 190 2.62 11.36 -2.58
N SER A 191 3.29 11.27 -3.75
CA SER A 191 4.43 12.14 -4.06
C SER A 191 4.03 13.62 -4.20
N GLN A 192 3.02 13.92 -5.01
CA GLN A 192 2.52 15.30 -5.17
C GLN A 192 1.91 15.84 -3.89
N LEU A 193 1.17 14.99 -3.16
CA LEU A 193 0.58 15.36 -1.88
C LEU A 193 1.66 15.82 -0.87
N ILE A 194 2.80 15.09 -0.78
CA ILE A 194 3.90 15.46 0.12
C ILE A 194 4.48 16.82 -0.29
N THR A 195 4.69 17.05 -1.59
CA THR A 195 5.18 18.33 -2.11
C THR A 195 4.24 19.49 -1.71
N ASP A 196 2.95 19.31 -1.92
CA ASP A 196 1.95 20.34 -1.64
C ASP A 196 1.73 20.55 -0.13
N LEU A 197 1.89 19.49 0.69
CA LEU A 197 1.86 19.60 2.14
C LEU A 197 3.09 20.38 2.65
N ILE A 198 4.28 20.15 2.10
CA ILE A 198 5.49 20.91 2.44
C ILE A 198 5.38 22.36 2.00
N ALA A 199 4.76 22.60 0.85
CA ALA A 199 4.53 23.96 0.32
C ALA A 199 3.38 24.71 1.01
N GLY A 200 2.61 24.06 1.91
CA GLY A 200 1.49 24.66 2.63
C GLY A 200 0.20 24.81 1.83
N GLN A 201 0.12 24.21 0.63
CA GLN A 201 -1.11 24.23 -0.19
C GLN A 201 -2.25 23.43 0.49
N VAL A 202 -1.88 22.41 1.25
CA VAL A 202 -2.77 21.65 2.14
C VAL A 202 -2.19 21.65 3.55
N GLN A 203 -3.06 21.60 4.57
CA GLN A 203 -2.65 21.83 5.95
C GLN A 203 -2.41 20.54 6.74
N VAL A 204 -3.12 19.47 6.43
CA VAL A 204 -3.05 18.21 7.19
C VAL A 204 -3.21 17.01 6.26
N SER A 205 -2.54 15.92 6.63
CA SER A 205 -2.74 14.60 6.04
C SER A 205 -2.46 13.51 7.06
N PHE A 206 -3.01 12.32 6.81
CA PHE A 206 -2.67 11.10 7.56
C PHE A 206 -1.74 10.27 6.70
N PHE A 207 -0.55 9.95 7.22
CA PHE A 207 0.46 9.17 6.49
C PHE A 207 0.83 7.91 7.25
N TRP A 208 1.31 6.91 6.51
CA TRP A 208 2.03 5.79 7.13
C TRP A 208 3.30 6.30 7.82
N ALA A 209 3.55 5.84 9.03
CA ALA A 209 4.65 6.33 9.86
C ALA A 209 6.02 6.35 9.15
N GLY A 210 6.28 5.38 8.27
CA GLY A 210 7.50 5.36 7.45
C GLY A 210 7.62 6.51 6.43
N CYS A 211 6.51 7.06 5.94
CA CYS A 211 6.50 8.20 5.01
C CYS A 211 6.65 9.54 5.75
N GLY A 212 6.15 9.62 6.99
CA GLY A 212 6.32 10.80 7.83
C GLY A 212 7.79 11.10 8.13
N ASN A 213 8.60 10.06 8.37
CA ASN A 213 10.04 10.20 8.54
C ASN A 213 10.76 10.73 7.28
N ARG A 214 10.30 10.39 6.10
CA ARG A 214 10.90 10.88 4.85
C ARG A 214 10.63 12.37 4.64
N ALA A 215 9.41 12.83 4.85
CA ALA A 215 9.08 14.25 4.84
C ALA A 215 9.91 15.04 5.90
N HIS A 216 10.15 14.44 7.06
CA HIS A 216 11.00 15.01 8.10
C HIS A 216 12.49 15.04 7.69
N GLN A 217 13.00 13.97 7.07
CA GLN A 217 14.38 13.89 6.58
C GLN A 217 14.64 14.83 5.39
N GLU A 218 13.70 14.95 4.45
CA GLU A 218 13.78 15.88 3.33
C GLU A 218 13.78 17.34 3.80
N ARG A 219 13.02 17.64 4.86
CA ARG A 219 13.07 18.94 5.54
C ARG A 219 14.39 19.21 6.24
N GLN A 220 14.94 18.23 6.97
CA GLN A 220 16.27 18.37 7.58
C GLN A 220 17.35 18.58 6.52
N ALA A 221 17.26 17.88 5.38
CA ALA A 221 18.16 18.06 4.24
C ALA A 221 17.94 19.39 3.51
N ALA A 222 16.72 19.94 3.48
CA ALA A 222 16.42 21.27 2.94
C ALA A 222 16.91 22.38 3.89
N CYS A 223 16.69 22.24 5.20
CA CYS A 223 17.26 23.13 6.21
C CYS A 223 18.79 23.10 6.22
N ALA A 224 19.42 21.93 6.02
CA ALA A 224 20.88 21.79 5.95
C ALA A 224 21.46 22.37 4.65
N ARG A 225 20.71 22.42 3.55
CA ARG A 225 21.10 23.06 2.28
C ARG A 225 20.77 24.56 2.22
N GLY A 226 19.84 25.00 3.03
CA GLY A 226 19.49 26.43 3.19
C GLY A 226 20.49 27.11 4.13
N ASN A 227 21.73 27.30 3.68
CA ASN A 227 22.64 28.27 4.28
C ASN A 227 22.04 29.67 4.11
N HIS A 228 21.08 30.01 4.94
CA HIS A 228 20.74 31.42 5.15
C HIS A 228 21.90 32.05 5.90
N ARG A 229 22.79 32.67 5.15
CA ARG A 229 23.72 33.65 5.72
C ARG A 229 22.93 34.92 6.03
N ASP A 230 23.01 35.36 7.28
CA ASP A 230 22.53 36.69 7.61
C ASP A 230 23.29 37.74 6.79
N PRO A 231 22.83 38.99 6.71
CA PRO A 231 23.53 40.07 5.99
C PRO A 231 24.96 40.31 6.49
N LEU A 232 25.41 39.65 7.55
CA LEU A 232 26.72 39.71 8.18
C LEU A 232 27.54 38.41 7.98
N GLY A 233 27.07 37.45 7.17
CA GLY A 233 27.79 36.25 6.80
C GLY A 233 27.85 35.13 7.84
N ARG A 234 27.08 35.19 8.92
CA ARG A 234 27.05 34.17 9.99
C ARG A 234 26.03 33.09 9.71
N ALA A 235 26.41 31.85 9.93
CA ALA A 235 25.50 30.71 9.85
C ALA A 235 24.52 30.72 11.07
N THR A 236 23.26 31.10 10.84
CA THR A 236 22.23 31.03 11.87
C THR A 236 21.46 29.72 11.77
N ARG A 237 21.50 28.91 12.82
CA ARG A 237 20.57 27.79 12.99
C ARG A 237 19.19 28.35 13.30
N HIS A 238 18.21 28.06 12.43
CA HIS A 238 16.81 28.38 12.71
C HIS A 238 16.33 27.57 13.93
N PRO A 239 15.74 28.19 14.95
CA PRO A 239 15.36 27.53 16.20
C PRO A 239 14.23 26.50 16.08
N ASP A 240 13.55 26.41 14.92
CA ASP A 240 12.33 25.61 14.76
C ASP A 240 12.51 24.23 14.10
N CYS A 241 13.74 23.73 13.93
CA CYS A 241 13.98 22.41 13.33
C CYS A 241 13.66 21.21 14.24
N GLY A 242 13.11 21.40 15.45
CA GLY A 242 13.05 20.38 16.48
C GLY A 242 11.66 19.88 16.92
N ARG A 243 10.56 20.38 16.39
CA ARG A 243 9.24 20.04 16.91
C ARG A 243 8.32 19.43 15.85
N PHE A 244 7.85 18.26 16.13
CA PHE A 244 6.65 17.53 15.71
C PHE A 244 6.86 16.09 15.23
N CYS A 245 6.69 15.18 16.15
CA CYS A 245 6.00 13.91 15.99
C CYS A 245 5.18 13.69 17.26
N ALA A 246 3.89 13.99 17.24
CA ALA A 246 2.98 13.52 18.28
C ALA A 246 2.39 12.20 17.76
N GLY A 247 2.74 11.09 18.42
CA GLY A 247 2.08 9.80 18.22
C GLY A 247 0.68 9.85 18.83
N ILE A 248 -0.28 9.22 18.16
CA ILE A 248 -1.60 8.83 18.66
C ILE A 248 -1.53 7.36 19.06
#